data_7d6b0cec80ecaa7b2b21e79476ca6027
#
_entry.id   7d6b0cec80ecaa7b2b21e79476ca6027
#
_cell.length_a   1.000
_cell.length_b   1.000
_cell.length_c   1.000
_cell.angle_alpha   90.00
_cell.angle_beta   90.00
_cell.angle_gamma   90.00
#
_symmetry.space_group_name_H-M   'P 1'
#
loop_
_entity.id
_entity.type
_entity.pdbx_description
1 polymer ?
#
loop_
_entity_poly.entity_id
_entity_poly.type
_entity_poly.pdbx_seq_one_letter_code
_entity_poly.pdbx_strand_id
1 'polypeptide(L)'
;MGRNGKKVPVFLEMVKFVNDNVGKVVSSSEILLGKEPGRNSETAYLYKFVKLGYVEPVDDNSFVKDKTASFKVIKEFPKHYNSVMFMDELRVANGYIPDNHKRKVY
;
A
#
# COMPACT_ATOMS: atom_id res chain seq x y z
N MET A 1 -3.38 18.47 -19.85
CA MET A 1 -3.64 18.30 -19.72
C MET A 1 -4.23 17.89 -19.50
N GLY A 2 -4.43 17.68 -19.24
CA GLY A 2 -4.86 17.47 -18.99
C GLY A 2 -5.44 16.89 -18.79
N ARG A 3 -5.41 16.84 -18.77
CA ARG A 3 -6.01 16.50 -18.61
C ARG A 3 -6.65 15.94 -18.37
N ASN A 4 -6.30 16.13 -18.30
CA ASN A 4 -7.29 15.64 -18.20
C ASN A 4 -7.83 14.75 -17.26
N GLY A 5 -8.48 14.69 -16.73
CA GLY A 5 -9.07 13.94 -15.67
C GLY A 5 -8.92 12.45 -15.73
N LYS A 6 -8.18 12.01 -16.67
CA LYS A 6 -7.93 10.58 -16.84
C LYS A 6 -6.76 10.09 -16.07
N LYS A 7 -6.15 10.96 -15.33
CA LYS A 7 -4.98 10.57 -14.59
C LYS A 7 -5.34 9.51 -13.57
N VAL A 8 -4.53 8.47 -13.51
CA VAL A 8 -4.74 7.40 -12.55
C VAL A 8 -4.33 7.88 -11.16
N PRO A 9 -5.15 7.67 -10.14
CA PRO A 9 -4.75 8.03 -8.79
C PRO A 9 -3.48 7.33 -8.36
N VAL A 10 -2.68 8.02 -7.56
CA VAL A 10 -1.41 7.47 -7.08
C VAL A 10 -1.62 6.13 -6.39
N PHE A 11 -2.67 6.03 -5.58
CA PHE A 11 -2.96 4.80 -4.90
C PHE A 11 -3.05 3.63 -5.87
N LEU A 12 -3.78 3.81 -6.97
CA LEU A 12 -3.95 2.72 -7.91
C LEU A 12 -2.68 2.43 -8.70
N GLU A 13 -1.86 3.45 -8.93
CA GLU A 13 -0.58 3.20 -9.57
C GLU A 13 0.33 2.36 -8.69
N MET A 14 0.31 2.61 -7.38
CA MET A 14 1.10 1.82 -6.46
C MET A 14 0.56 0.38 -6.38
N VAL A 15 -0.76 0.23 -6.39
CA VAL A 15 -1.37 -1.10 -6.40
C VAL A 15 -0.92 -1.87 -7.64
N LYS A 16 -0.93 -1.21 -8.78
CA LYS A 16 -0.50 -1.87 -10.01
C LYS A 16 0.97 -2.27 -9.93
N PHE A 17 1.80 -1.40 -9.41
CA PHE A 17 3.21 -1.72 -9.27
C PHE A 17 3.41 -2.96 -8.40
N VAL A 18 2.70 -3.03 -7.29
CA VAL A 18 2.81 -4.18 -6.41
C VAL A 18 2.35 -5.44 -7.15
N ASN A 19 1.21 -5.35 -7.83
CA ASN A 19 0.70 -6.52 -8.54
C ASN A 19 1.65 -7.02 -9.61
N ASP A 20 2.37 -6.11 -10.25
CA ASP A 20 3.27 -6.47 -11.33
C ASP A 20 4.61 -7.03 -10.82
N ASN A 21 4.85 -6.96 -9.52
CA ASN A 21 6.15 -7.33 -9.00
C ASN A 21 6.09 -8.36 -7.87
N VAL A 22 5.01 -9.13 -7.82
CA VAL A 22 4.85 -10.14 -6.76
C VAL A 22 6.03 -11.10 -6.80
N GLY A 23 6.60 -11.36 -5.63
CA GLY A 23 7.74 -12.26 -5.50
C GLY A 23 9.08 -11.60 -5.71
N LYS A 24 9.10 -10.33 -6.08
CA LYS A 24 10.34 -9.62 -6.35
C LYS A 24 10.71 -8.71 -5.20
N VAL A 25 11.99 -8.38 -5.15
CA VAL A 25 12.49 -7.38 -4.21
C VAL A 25 12.66 -6.08 -5.00
N VAL A 26 12.08 -5.02 -4.49
CA VAL A 26 12.12 -3.71 -5.15
C VAL A 26 12.59 -2.67 -4.16
N SER A 27 13.06 -1.54 -4.68
CA SER A 27 13.53 -0.46 -3.82
C SER A 27 12.37 0.41 -3.38
N SER A 28 12.59 1.16 -2.30
CA SER A 28 11.57 2.09 -1.84
C SER A 28 11.24 3.11 -2.91
N SER A 29 12.24 3.61 -3.63
CA SER A 29 11.94 4.62 -4.64
C SER A 29 11.09 4.05 -5.76
N GLU A 30 11.26 2.79 -6.08
CA GLU A 30 10.41 2.17 -7.09
C GLU A 30 8.96 2.08 -6.65
N ILE A 31 8.74 1.61 -5.41
CA ILE A 31 7.38 1.52 -4.90
C ILE A 31 6.76 2.90 -4.77
N LEU A 32 7.56 3.88 -4.42
CA LEU A 32 7.08 5.24 -4.23
C LEU A 32 6.96 6.01 -5.54
N LEU A 33 7.06 5.31 -6.66
CA LEU A 33 6.88 5.89 -7.99
C LEU A 33 7.87 7.01 -8.25
N GLY A 34 9.08 6.83 -7.75
CA GLY A 34 10.15 7.81 -7.95
C GLY A 34 10.20 8.91 -6.92
N LYS A 35 9.28 8.91 -5.97
CA LYS A 35 9.31 9.90 -4.89
C LYS A 35 10.26 9.47 -3.80
N GLU A 36 10.75 10.42 -3.06
CA GLU A 36 11.57 10.10 -1.91
C GLU A 36 10.70 9.82 -0.70
N PRO A 37 11.15 8.93 0.17
CA PRO A 37 10.41 8.69 1.42
C PRO A 37 10.29 9.98 2.20
N GLY A 38 9.13 10.20 2.77
CA GLY A 38 8.92 11.40 3.54
C GLY A 38 7.45 11.68 3.72
N ARG A 39 7.14 12.96 3.76
CA ARG A 39 5.77 13.39 4.01
C ARG A 39 5.02 13.51 2.71
N ASN A 40 4.66 12.38 2.15
CA ASN A 40 3.83 12.39 0.96
C ASN A 40 2.87 11.22 1.04
N SER A 41 1.89 11.24 0.15
CA SER A 41 0.87 10.22 0.18
C SER A 41 1.45 8.85 -0.19
N GLU A 42 2.43 8.83 -1.07
CA GLU A 42 3.05 7.58 -1.47
C GLU A 42 3.68 6.87 -0.27
N THR A 43 4.39 7.61 0.55
CA THR A 43 5.00 7.03 1.74
C THR A 43 3.93 6.52 2.71
N ALA A 44 2.86 7.27 2.88
CA ALA A 44 1.78 6.84 3.75
C ALA A 44 1.15 5.54 3.25
N TYR A 45 0.94 5.43 1.95
CA TYR A 45 0.41 4.19 1.39
C TYR A 45 1.37 3.03 1.60
N LEU A 46 2.67 3.28 1.42
CA LEU A 46 3.66 2.22 1.61
C LEU A 46 3.62 1.67 3.04
N TYR A 47 3.55 2.54 4.04
CA TYR A 47 3.41 2.07 5.41
C TYR A 47 2.20 1.16 5.56
N LYS A 48 1.11 1.54 4.94
CA LYS A 48 -0.12 0.77 5.06
C LYS A 48 -0.03 -0.55 4.31
N PHE A 49 0.64 -0.56 3.17
CA PHE A 49 0.85 -1.82 2.45
C PHE A 49 1.68 -2.78 3.29
N VAL A 50 2.68 -2.26 4.01
CA VAL A 50 3.46 -3.09 4.90
C VAL A 50 2.58 -3.63 6.02
N LYS A 51 1.77 -2.77 6.60
CA LYS A 51 0.88 -3.19 7.68
C LYS A 51 -0.08 -4.28 7.24
N LEU A 52 -0.55 -4.20 6.00
CA LEU A 52 -1.50 -5.18 5.50
C LEU A 52 -0.85 -6.44 4.94
N GLY A 53 0.48 -6.47 4.87
CA GLY A 53 1.17 -7.67 4.45
C GLY A 53 1.35 -7.83 2.95
N TYR A 54 1.11 -6.80 2.17
CA TYR A 54 1.33 -6.88 0.73
C TYR A 54 2.79 -6.76 0.37
N VAL A 55 3.54 -6.02 1.15
CA VAL A 55 4.98 -5.93 0.99
C VAL A 55 5.60 -5.98 2.37
N GLU A 56 6.88 -6.35 2.44
CA GLU A 56 7.57 -6.34 3.72
C GLU A 56 8.99 -5.82 3.51
N PRO A 57 9.53 -5.10 4.47
CA PRO A 57 10.89 -4.61 4.35
C PRO A 57 11.87 -5.77 4.42
N VAL A 58 12.89 -5.72 3.57
CA VAL A 58 13.95 -6.70 3.62
C VAL A 58 14.81 -6.48 4.84
N ASP A 59 15.09 -5.21 5.12
CA ASP A 59 15.74 -4.82 6.36
C ASP A 59 14.71 -4.33 7.33
N ASP A 60 14.88 -4.61 8.59
CA ASP A 60 13.89 -4.20 9.56
C ASP A 60 14.17 -2.85 10.19
N ASN A 61 15.09 -2.06 9.62
CA ASN A 61 15.44 -0.77 10.20
C ASN A 61 15.01 0.38 9.31
N SER A 62 14.23 1.29 9.87
CA SER A 62 14.02 2.60 9.25
C SER A 62 13.68 2.57 7.77
N PHE A 63 13.00 1.57 7.35
CA PHE A 63 12.82 1.31 5.93
C PHE A 63 12.25 2.51 5.17
N VAL A 64 11.44 3.29 5.80
CA VAL A 64 10.77 4.38 5.08
C VAL A 64 11.63 5.62 4.98
N LYS A 65 12.66 5.70 5.80
CA LYS A 65 13.52 6.86 5.78
C LYS A 65 14.63 6.77 4.76
N ASP A 66 14.86 5.59 4.26
CA ASP A 66 15.99 5.37 3.36
C ASP A 66 15.48 5.05 1.98
N LYS A 67 15.78 5.91 1.03
CA LYS A 67 15.31 5.69 -0.33
C LYS A 67 15.95 4.48 -0.97
N THR A 68 16.98 3.92 -0.36
CA THR A 68 17.59 2.71 -0.88
C THR A 68 17.08 1.47 -0.19
N ALA A 69 16.17 1.62 0.77
CA ALA A 69 15.60 0.46 1.44
C ALA A 69 14.93 -0.45 0.43
N SER A 70 14.94 -1.73 0.71
CA SER A 70 14.36 -2.73 -0.19
C SER A 70 13.16 -3.37 0.46
N PHE A 71 12.23 -3.74 -0.39
CA PHE A 71 10.99 -4.38 0.05
C PHE A 71 10.73 -5.59 -0.80
N LYS A 72 10.23 -6.63 -0.19
CA LYS A 72 9.78 -7.81 -0.94
C LYS A 72 8.29 -7.71 -1.13
N VAL A 73 7.84 -7.92 -2.37
CA VAL A 73 6.42 -7.92 -2.66
C VAL A 73 5.88 -9.32 -2.38
N ILE A 74 4.92 -9.41 -1.47
CA ILE A 74 4.47 -10.69 -0.94
C ILE A 74 3.29 -11.24 -1.71
N LYS A 75 2.30 -10.40 -2.01
CA LYS A 75 1.09 -10.88 -2.66
C LYS A 75 0.47 -9.74 -3.44
N GLU A 76 -0.38 -10.11 -4.38
CA GLU A 76 -1.07 -9.09 -5.17
C GLU A 76 -2.36 -8.69 -4.48
N PHE A 77 -2.83 -7.51 -4.86
CA PHE A 77 -4.11 -7.03 -4.37
C PHE A 77 -5.25 -7.75 -5.07
N PRO A 78 -6.41 -7.83 -4.43
CA PRO A 78 -7.59 -8.41 -5.08
C PRO A 78 -7.94 -7.66 -6.36
N LYS A 79 -8.65 -8.34 -7.25
CA LYS A 79 -9.11 -7.69 -8.46
C LYS A 79 -10.02 -6.53 -8.14
N HIS A 80 -9.89 -5.50 -8.95
CA HIS A 80 -10.75 -4.31 -8.78
C HIS A 80 -10.58 -3.65 -7.42
N TYR A 81 -9.39 -3.79 -6.88
CA TYR A 81 -9.08 -3.19 -5.59
C TYR A 81 -9.29 -1.69 -5.68
N ASN A 82 -9.89 -1.11 -4.64
CA ASN A 82 -10.17 0.30 -4.63
C ASN A 82 -10.00 0.84 -3.21
N SER A 83 -10.18 2.15 -3.06
CA SER A 83 -9.91 2.78 -1.78
C SER A 83 -10.88 2.32 -0.69
N VAL A 84 -12.09 1.92 -1.06
CA VAL A 84 -13.03 1.41 -0.06
C VAL A 84 -12.52 0.11 0.52
N MET A 85 -12.09 -0.80 -0.34
CA MET A 85 -11.53 -2.07 0.13
C MET A 85 -10.29 -1.84 0.97
N PHE A 86 -9.46 -0.88 0.55
CA PHE A 86 -8.25 -0.54 1.28
C PHE A 86 -8.59 -0.06 2.69
N MET A 87 -9.55 0.81 2.81
CA MET A 87 -9.94 1.33 4.12
C MET A 87 -10.53 0.23 4.99
N ASP A 88 -11.30 -0.67 4.40
CA ASP A 88 -11.85 -1.78 5.15
C ASP A 88 -10.76 -2.68 5.70
N GLU A 89 -9.77 -2.98 4.87
CA GLU A 89 -8.67 -3.81 5.34
C GLU A 89 -7.90 -3.13 6.46
N LEU A 90 -7.70 -1.83 6.34
CA LEU A 90 -6.99 -1.09 7.37
C LEU A 90 -7.76 -1.11 8.69
N ARG A 91 -9.07 -0.97 8.62
CA ARG A 91 -9.88 -1.02 9.84
C ARG A 91 -9.74 -2.36 10.52
N VAL A 92 -9.81 -3.43 9.74
CA VAL A 92 -9.66 -4.76 10.31
C VAL A 92 -8.26 -4.94 10.90
N ALA A 93 -7.25 -4.48 10.19
CA ALA A 93 -5.87 -4.60 10.67
C ALA A 93 -5.64 -3.82 11.95
N ASN A 94 -6.42 -2.77 12.15
CA ASN A 94 -6.32 -1.97 13.36
C ASN A 94 -7.25 -2.45 14.47
N GLY A 95 -7.88 -3.60 14.28
CA GLY A 95 -8.73 -4.15 15.32
C GLY A 95 -10.19 -3.75 15.23
N TYR A 96 -10.55 -3.03 14.20
CA TYR A 96 -11.94 -2.62 14.04
C TYR A 96 -12.78 -3.80 13.61
N ILE A 97 -13.94 -3.92 14.21
CA ILE A 97 -14.88 -4.98 13.84
C ILE A 97 -15.99 -4.36 13.00
N PRO A 98 -16.24 -4.92 11.81
CA PRO A 98 -17.27 -4.36 10.95
C PRO A 98 -18.63 -4.32 11.64
N ASP A 99 -19.43 -3.36 11.24
CA ASP A 99 -20.73 -3.11 11.86
C ASP A 99 -21.62 -4.32 11.96
N ASN A 100 -21.68 -5.08 10.90
CA ASN A 100 -22.58 -6.23 10.92
C ASN A 100 -22.19 -7.21 12.00
N HIS A 101 -20.93 -7.27 12.37
CA HIS A 101 -20.51 -8.11 13.49
C HIS A 101 -20.82 -7.44 14.80
N LYS A 102 -20.59 -6.17 14.87
CA LYS A 102 -20.81 -5.46 16.12
C LYS A 102 -22.26 -5.53 16.53
N ARG A 103 -23.12 -5.40 15.58
CA ARG A 103 -24.52 -5.41 15.94
C ARG A 103 -25.02 -6.74 16.41
N LYS A 104 -24.34 -7.78 16.03
CA LYS A 104 -24.73 -9.11 16.44
C LYS A 104 -24.24 -9.46 17.82
N VAL A 105 -23.37 -8.68 18.31
CA VAL A 105 -22.77 -8.97 19.59
C VAL A 105 -23.72 -8.66 20.72
N TYR A 106 -24.72 -7.87 20.44
CA TYR A 106 -25.64 -7.53 21.50
C TYR A 106 -27.05 -7.30 20.98
#